data_bf5f1e4939a87ec26fdd47e1e3678970
#
_entry.id   bf5f1e4939a87ec26fdd47e1e3678970
#
_cell.length_a   1.000
_cell.length_b   1.000
_cell.length_c   1.000
_cell.angle_alpha   90.00
_cell.angle_beta   90.00
_cell.angle_gamma   90.00
#
_symmetry.space_group_name_H-M   'P 1'
#
loop_
_entity.id
_entity.type
_entity.pdbx_description
1 polymer ?
#
loop_
_entity_poly.entity_id
_entity_poly.type
_entity_poly.pdbx_seq_one_letter_code
_entity_poly.pdbx_strand_id
1 'polypeptide(L)'
;MNFEKYMLRAISLADTYKYTAKPNPVVGALLVKDDLIISEGAHERFGGNHAEVNAIALAKKKLGSAFNSFTELTLICTLEPCNHSGKTGPCSQAIIDSGIKKVIIGSKDPNPKVAGQGIEKLLQNGIDVETGLCEELVRKQNKFFFFKHEKKRPYLTIKIAASADWKSHNIDGESIWITSKESRQDVQIVRAQYDAILTGGNTVKNDNPRMNARVDFELNQPKKILLSNKDNLNTVSYTHLRAHETREDRVCRLLGEKK
;
A
#
# COMPACT_ATOMS: atom_id res chain seq x y z
N MET A 1 -13.85 24.91 -12.16
CA MET A 1 -12.52 24.56 -11.61
C MET A 1 -12.05 23.26 -12.25
N ASN A 2 -10.82 23.18 -12.74
CA ASN A 2 -10.29 21.91 -13.27
C ASN A 2 -9.72 21.08 -12.10
N PHE A 3 -10.51 20.09 -11.63
CA PHE A 3 -10.11 19.23 -10.50
C PHE A 3 -9.10 18.15 -10.86
N GLU A 4 -8.89 17.86 -12.14
CA GLU A 4 -7.94 16.83 -12.61
C GLU A 4 -6.50 17.15 -12.16
N LYS A 5 -6.05 18.40 -12.28
CA LYS A 5 -4.70 18.80 -11.83
C LYS A 5 -4.47 18.51 -10.34
N TYR A 6 -5.51 18.68 -9.51
CA TYR A 6 -5.42 18.39 -8.07
C TYR A 6 -5.45 16.90 -7.78
N MET A 7 -6.27 16.13 -8.52
CA MET A 7 -6.26 14.67 -8.39
C MET A 7 -4.90 14.09 -8.78
N LEU A 8 -4.29 14.56 -9.86
CA LEU A 8 -2.94 14.17 -10.26
C LEU A 8 -1.90 14.52 -9.18
N ARG A 9 -2.04 15.69 -8.53
CA ARG A 9 -1.18 16.06 -7.40
C ARG A 9 -1.38 15.13 -6.21
N ALA A 10 -2.63 14.77 -5.86
CA ALA A 10 -2.95 13.84 -4.78
C ALA A 10 -2.35 12.44 -5.06
N ILE A 11 -2.46 11.96 -6.29
CA ILE A 11 -1.84 10.70 -6.74
C ILE A 11 -0.31 10.75 -6.58
N SER A 12 0.32 11.83 -7.04
CA SER A 12 1.77 12.02 -6.92
C SER A 12 2.22 12.05 -5.46
N LEU A 13 1.48 12.75 -4.59
CA LEU A 13 1.74 12.79 -3.15
C LEU A 13 1.65 11.40 -2.52
N ALA A 14 0.60 10.64 -2.84
CA ALA A 14 0.40 9.29 -2.36
C ALA A 14 1.58 8.36 -2.73
N ASP A 15 2.13 8.49 -3.95
CA ASP A 15 3.23 7.64 -4.44
C ASP A 15 4.51 7.77 -3.61
N THR A 16 4.72 8.91 -2.95
CA THR A 16 5.85 9.13 -2.05
C THR A 16 5.92 8.10 -0.92
N TYR A 17 4.75 7.61 -0.48
CA TYR A 17 4.64 6.70 0.66
C TYR A 17 4.36 5.24 0.28
N LYS A 18 4.56 4.86 -0.99
CA LYS A 18 4.26 3.50 -1.48
C LYS A 18 5.01 2.37 -0.80
N TYR A 19 6.11 2.66 -0.14
CA TYR A 19 6.92 1.67 0.57
C TYR A 19 6.64 1.61 2.08
N THR A 20 6.11 2.68 2.66
CA THR A 20 5.83 2.80 4.10
C THR A 20 4.35 2.60 4.46
N ALA A 21 3.44 2.92 3.55
CA ALA A 21 2.00 2.72 3.73
C ALA A 21 1.58 1.23 3.72
N LYS A 22 2.36 0.35 3.05
CA LYS A 22 2.06 -1.08 2.94
C LYS A 22 1.74 -1.74 4.29
N PRO A 23 0.81 -2.70 4.36
CA PRO A 23 0.00 -3.30 3.29
C PRO A 23 -1.26 -2.51 2.91
N ASN A 24 -1.44 -1.29 3.43
CA ASN A 24 -2.56 -0.41 3.08
C ASN A 24 -2.35 0.18 1.67
N PRO A 25 -3.45 0.59 0.99
CA PRO A 25 -3.34 1.36 -0.23
C PRO A 25 -2.67 2.71 0.04
N VAL A 26 -1.98 3.24 -0.96
CA VAL A 26 -1.50 4.63 -0.91
C VAL A 26 -2.66 5.56 -1.23
N VAL A 27 -2.83 6.56 -0.37
CA VAL A 27 -3.90 7.54 -0.49
C VAL A 27 -3.33 8.93 -0.31
N GLY A 28 -3.75 9.86 -1.17
CA GLY A 28 -3.45 11.28 -1.07
C GLY A 28 -4.75 12.08 -1.00
N ALA A 29 -4.72 13.17 -0.26
CA ALA A 29 -5.86 14.08 -0.11
C ALA A 29 -5.39 15.53 -0.14
N LEU A 30 -6.18 16.39 -0.78
CA LEU A 30 -5.96 17.82 -0.85
C LEU A 30 -7.21 18.58 -0.39
N LEU A 31 -7.02 19.68 0.32
CA LEU A 31 -8.05 20.68 0.52
C LEU A 31 -7.76 21.89 -0.38
N VAL A 32 -8.74 22.25 -1.20
CA VAL A 32 -8.61 23.29 -2.24
C VAL A 32 -9.68 24.35 -2.06
N LYS A 33 -9.31 25.61 -2.24
CA LYS A 33 -10.20 26.77 -2.31
C LYS A 33 -9.67 27.74 -3.36
N ASP A 34 -10.54 28.32 -4.18
CA ASP A 34 -10.23 29.38 -5.15
C ASP A 34 -8.96 29.09 -5.99
N ASP A 35 -8.89 27.87 -6.55
CA ASP A 35 -7.75 27.37 -7.30
C ASP A 35 -6.40 27.24 -6.51
N LEU A 36 -6.42 27.38 -5.19
CA LEU A 36 -5.27 27.25 -4.31
C LEU A 36 -5.35 25.97 -3.48
N ILE A 37 -4.23 25.26 -3.35
CA ILE A 37 -4.08 24.14 -2.41
C ILE A 37 -3.83 24.72 -1.01
N ILE A 38 -4.78 24.55 -0.11
CA ILE A 38 -4.68 25.00 1.29
C ILE A 38 -3.84 24.02 2.10
N SER A 39 -4.09 22.71 1.93
CA SER A 39 -3.33 21.65 2.60
C SER A 39 -3.28 20.38 1.77
N GLU A 40 -2.30 19.55 2.09
CA GLU A 40 -2.08 18.22 1.50
C GLU A 40 -1.93 17.21 2.63
N GLY A 41 -2.41 16.00 2.42
CA GLY A 41 -2.25 14.89 3.34
C GLY A 41 -2.06 13.58 2.58
N ALA A 42 -1.32 12.66 3.16
CA ALA A 42 -1.15 11.32 2.64
C ALA A 42 -1.27 10.28 3.76
N HIS A 43 -1.58 9.04 3.40
CA HIS A 43 -1.40 7.92 4.30
C HIS A 43 0.09 7.54 4.31
N GLU A 44 0.84 8.06 5.29
CA GLU A 44 2.30 8.03 5.27
C GLU A 44 2.88 6.67 5.67
N ARG A 45 2.22 5.99 6.62
CA ARG A 45 2.69 4.70 7.16
C ARG A 45 1.56 3.84 7.68
N PHE A 46 1.77 2.54 7.64
CA PHE A 46 0.82 1.56 8.18
C PHE A 46 0.49 1.85 9.66
N GLY A 47 -0.80 1.94 9.95
CA GLY A 47 -1.33 2.22 11.29
C GLY A 47 -1.32 3.69 11.69
N GLY A 48 -0.83 4.59 10.84
CA GLY A 48 -0.95 6.05 10.98
C GLY A 48 -2.30 6.58 10.50
N ASN A 49 -2.47 7.90 10.62
CA ASN A 49 -3.66 8.58 10.14
C ASN A 49 -3.85 8.40 8.62
N HIS A 50 -5.10 8.45 8.19
CA HIS A 50 -5.45 8.47 6.78
C HIS A 50 -5.21 9.86 6.16
N ALA A 51 -5.12 9.90 4.84
CA ALA A 51 -4.77 11.10 4.08
C ALA A 51 -5.72 12.28 4.35
N GLU A 52 -7.01 12.01 4.41
CA GLU A 52 -8.07 13.02 4.64
C GLU A 52 -7.89 13.65 6.02
N VAL A 53 -7.65 12.85 7.05
CA VAL A 53 -7.43 13.32 8.42
C VAL A 53 -6.16 14.18 8.50
N ASN A 54 -5.09 13.78 7.82
CA ASN A 54 -3.85 14.55 7.76
C ASN A 54 -4.05 15.88 7.03
N ALA A 55 -4.76 15.89 5.90
CA ALA A 55 -5.07 17.11 5.16
C ALA A 55 -5.92 18.09 6.00
N ILE A 56 -6.98 17.60 6.67
CA ILE A 56 -7.84 18.38 7.55
C ILE A 56 -7.05 18.94 8.75
N ALA A 57 -6.23 18.13 9.41
CA ALA A 57 -5.40 18.54 10.54
C ALA A 57 -4.40 19.64 10.14
N LEU A 58 -3.74 19.48 8.99
CA LEU A 58 -2.81 20.49 8.48
C LEU A 58 -3.52 21.79 8.11
N ALA A 59 -4.71 21.73 7.50
CA ALA A 59 -5.51 22.91 7.20
C ALA A 59 -5.90 23.67 8.48
N LYS A 60 -6.39 22.95 9.51
CA LYS A 60 -6.70 23.54 10.81
C LYS A 60 -5.50 24.28 11.42
N LYS A 61 -4.31 23.66 11.33
CA LYS A 61 -3.07 24.27 11.82
C LYS A 61 -2.68 25.53 11.03
N LYS A 62 -2.82 25.52 9.71
CA LYS A 62 -2.44 26.65 8.84
C LYS A 62 -3.40 27.84 8.96
N LEU A 63 -4.71 27.57 9.06
CA LEU A 63 -5.73 28.58 9.06
C LEU A 63 -5.99 29.17 10.47
N GLY A 64 -5.48 28.48 11.51
CA GLY A 64 -5.54 28.96 12.90
C GLY A 64 -6.95 28.93 13.51
N SER A 65 -7.08 29.45 14.75
CA SER A 65 -8.31 29.43 15.53
C SER A 65 -9.43 30.36 15.00
N ALA A 66 -9.11 31.27 14.08
CA ALA A 66 -10.10 32.15 13.42
C ALA A 66 -10.91 31.42 12.34
N PHE A 67 -10.51 30.21 11.95
CA PHE A 67 -11.18 29.44 10.90
C PHE A 67 -12.24 28.51 11.50
N ASN A 68 -13.50 28.89 11.36
CA ASN A 68 -14.61 28.20 12.02
C ASN A 68 -15.22 27.06 11.19
N SER A 69 -14.95 26.96 9.89
CA SER A 69 -15.58 25.94 9.04
C SER A 69 -14.86 25.76 7.71
N PHE A 70 -14.85 24.54 7.20
CA PHE A 70 -14.32 24.19 5.88
C PHE A 70 -15.40 24.17 4.79
N THR A 71 -16.53 24.87 4.97
CA THR A 71 -17.67 24.87 4.03
C THR A 71 -17.30 25.32 2.61
N GLU A 72 -16.32 26.19 2.47
CA GLU A 72 -15.85 26.70 1.18
C GLU A 72 -14.71 25.87 0.57
N LEU A 73 -14.24 24.84 1.29
CA LEU A 73 -13.17 23.97 0.81
C LEU A 73 -13.75 22.77 0.07
N THR A 74 -13.08 22.37 -1.01
CA THR A 74 -13.31 21.10 -1.67
C THR A 74 -12.23 20.12 -1.24
N LEU A 75 -12.63 18.95 -0.73
CA LEU A 75 -11.72 17.84 -0.48
C LEU A 75 -11.58 17.00 -1.75
N ILE A 76 -10.36 16.74 -2.16
CA ILE A 76 -10.03 15.84 -3.25
C ILE A 76 -9.24 14.69 -2.63
N CYS A 77 -9.69 13.44 -2.78
CA CYS A 77 -9.01 12.26 -2.28
C CYS A 77 -8.95 11.17 -3.34
N THR A 78 -7.84 10.45 -3.38
CA THR A 78 -7.60 9.42 -4.41
C THR A 78 -8.46 8.18 -4.23
N LEU A 79 -8.85 7.84 -2.99
CA LEU A 79 -9.67 6.68 -2.66
C LEU A 79 -10.86 7.09 -1.79
N GLU A 80 -11.94 6.31 -1.85
CA GLU A 80 -13.14 6.51 -1.03
C GLU A 80 -12.80 6.63 0.46
N PRO A 81 -13.27 7.67 1.17
CA PRO A 81 -13.10 7.81 2.62
C PRO A 81 -13.75 6.65 3.38
N CYS A 82 -13.01 6.04 4.29
CA CYS A 82 -13.54 4.92 5.07
C CYS A 82 -14.67 5.34 6.02
N ASN A 83 -15.62 4.39 6.27
CA ASN A 83 -16.72 4.56 7.22
C ASN A 83 -16.69 3.57 8.38
N HIS A 84 -15.59 2.83 8.57
CA HIS A 84 -15.45 1.92 9.69
C HIS A 84 -14.47 2.47 10.72
N SER A 85 -14.70 2.17 11.99
CA SER A 85 -13.76 2.46 13.07
C SER A 85 -12.67 1.41 13.07
N GLY A 86 -11.44 1.85 12.81
CA GLY A 86 -10.22 1.05 12.90
C GLY A 86 -9.35 1.50 14.08
N LYS A 87 -8.05 1.65 13.86
CA LYS A 87 -7.13 2.28 14.82
C LYS A 87 -7.36 3.78 14.94
N THR A 88 -7.92 4.38 13.91
CA THR A 88 -8.36 5.79 13.85
C THR A 88 -9.87 5.81 13.59
N GLY A 89 -10.54 6.92 13.93
CA GLY A 89 -11.96 7.10 13.62
C GLY A 89 -12.22 7.13 12.10
N PRO A 90 -13.48 6.96 11.66
CA PRO A 90 -13.85 6.98 10.25
C PRO A 90 -13.51 8.30 9.57
N CYS A 91 -12.88 8.26 8.39
CA CYS A 91 -12.58 9.46 7.62
C CYS A 91 -13.86 10.22 7.20
N SER A 92 -14.93 9.47 6.87
CA SER A 92 -16.25 10.08 6.59
C SER A 92 -16.74 10.96 7.73
N GLN A 93 -16.58 10.52 8.98
CA GLN A 93 -16.97 11.33 10.15
C GLN A 93 -16.08 12.58 10.30
N ALA A 94 -14.76 12.43 10.15
CA ALA A 94 -13.84 13.56 10.22
C ALA A 94 -14.13 14.63 9.14
N ILE A 95 -14.55 14.21 7.95
CA ILE A 95 -14.98 15.11 6.86
C ILE A 95 -16.26 15.85 7.26
N ILE A 96 -17.27 15.15 7.77
CA ILE A 96 -18.54 15.73 8.23
C ILE A 96 -18.29 16.75 9.34
N ASP A 97 -17.53 16.37 10.35
CA ASP A 97 -17.22 17.21 11.53
C ASP A 97 -16.39 18.45 11.16
N SER A 98 -15.67 18.40 10.05
CA SER A 98 -14.92 19.56 9.54
C SER A 98 -15.80 20.61 8.87
N GLY A 99 -17.03 20.26 8.46
CA GLY A 99 -17.95 21.12 7.73
C GLY A 99 -17.72 21.19 6.21
N ILE A 100 -16.84 20.36 5.65
CA ILE A 100 -16.63 20.26 4.19
C ILE A 100 -17.95 19.94 3.50
N LYS A 101 -18.24 20.62 2.37
CA LYS A 101 -19.50 20.48 1.61
C LYS A 101 -19.32 19.83 0.25
N LYS A 102 -18.10 19.70 -0.23
CA LYS A 102 -17.79 19.05 -1.52
C LYS A 102 -16.59 18.11 -1.41
N VAL A 103 -16.77 16.89 -1.91
CA VAL A 103 -15.72 15.84 -1.94
C VAL A 103 -15.62 15.27 -3.34
N ILE A 104 -14.40 15.18 -3.87
CA ILE A 104 -14.09 14.56 -5.16
C ILE A 104 -13.21 13.35 -4.92
N ILE A 105 -13.66 12.19 -5.38
CA ILE A 105 -13.06 10.89 -5.13
C ILE A 105 -12.52 10.32 -6.44
N GLY A 106 -11.26 9.86 -6.43
CA GLY A 106 -10.64 9.23 -7.58
C GLY A 106 -11.25 7.87 -7.88
N SER A 107 -11.31 6.96 -6.92
CA SER A 107 -11.91 5.64 -7.08
C SER A 107 -12.68 5.21 -5.83
N LYS A 108 -13.72 4.41 -6.02
CA LYS A 108 -14.40 3.70 -4.93
C LYS A 108 -13.45 2.65 -4.32
N ASP A 109 -13.61 2.38 -3.03
CA ASP A 109 -12.84 1.34 -2.36
C ASP A 109 -13.38 -0.05 -2.77
N PRO A 110 -12.53 -0.98 -3.26
CA PRO A 110 -12.96 -2.33 -3.63
C PRO A 110 -13.22 -3.24 -2.43
N ASN A 111 -12.86 -2.82 -1.22
CA ASN A 111 -13.06 -3.60 0.00
C ASN A 111 -14.56 -3.63 0.37
N PRO A 112 -15.22 -4.81 0.41
CA PRO A 112 -16.65 -4.91 0.72
C PRO A 112 -17.07 -4.28 2.06
N LYS A 113 -16.12 -4.08 2.98
CA LYS A 113 -16.36 -3.41 4.27
C LYS A 113 -16.43 -1.88 4.17
N VAL A 114 -16.02 -1.32 3.04
CA VAL A 114 -16.00 0.13 2.78
C VAL A 114 -16.92 0.46 1.61
N ALA A 115 -16.80 -0.27 0.53
CA ALA A 115 -17.41 -0.11 -0.79
C ALA A 115 -18.75 0.66 -0.80
N GLY A 116 -18.71 1.95 -1.08
CA GLY A 116 -19.88 2.84 -1.17
C GLY A 116 -20.38 3.37 0.18
N GLN A 117 -20.03 2.78 1.31
CA GLN A 117 -20.55 3.20 2.63
C GLN A 117 -20.03 4.58 3.06
N GLY A 118 -18.80 4.92 2.71
CA GLY A 118 -18.23 6.24 2.95
C GLY A 118 -18.93 7.31 2.13
N ILE A 119 -19.13 7.05 0.85
CA ILE A 119 -19.84 7.93 -0.09
C ILE A 119 -21.29 8.13 0.37
N GLU A 120 -22.00 7.06 0.67
CA GLU A 120 -23.39 7.10 1.14
C GLU A 120 -23.51 7.95 2.40
N LYS A 121 -22.64 7.76 3.38
CA LYS A 121 -22.65 8.56 4.62
C LYS A 121 -22.41 10.04 4.36
N LEU A 122 -21.51 10.40 3.46
CA LEU A 122 -21.26 11.79 3.07
C LEU A 122 -22.51 12.41 2.42
N LEU A 123 -23.13 11.72 1.47
CA LEU A 123 -24.36 12.16 0.79
C LEU A 123 -25.52 12.35 1.78
N GLN A 124 -25.72 11.42 2.72
CA GLN A 124 -26.76 11.51 3.77
C GLN A 124 -26.57 12.73 4.69
N ASN A 125 -25.34 13.25 4.79
CA ASN A 125 -25.03 14.47 5.56
C ASN A 125 -24.97 15.75 4.70
N GLY A 126 -25.54 15.71 3.48
CA GLY A 126 -25.66 16.88 2.61
C GLY A 126 -24.33 17.34 2.01
N ILE A 127 -23.38 16.44 1.85
CA ILE A 127 -22.10 16.70 1.18
C ILE A 127 -22.24 16.31 -0.29
N ASP A 128 -21.86 17.19 -1.21
CA ASP A 128 -21.78 16.91 -2.64
C ASP A 128 -20.59 16.01 -2.93
N VAL A 129 -20.82 14.84 -3.57
CA VAL A 129 -19.78 13.85 -3.83
C VAL A 129 -19.70 13.49 -5.31
N GLU A 130 -18.56 13.77 -5.91
CA GLU A 130 -18.21 13.34 -7.26
C GLU A 130 -17.21 12.17 -7.20
N THR A 131 -17.36 11.17 -8.08
CA THR A 131 -16.50 9.97 -8.09
C THR A 131 -15.98 9.65 -9.48
N GLY A 132 -14.84 8.97 -9.56
CA GLY A 132 -14.28 8.47 -10.83
C GLY A 132 -13.25 9.39 -11.48
N LEU A 133 -12.86 10.49 -10.84
CA LEU A 133 -11.87 11.40 -11.40
C LEU A 133 -10.47 10.75 -11.41
N CYS A 134 -9.88 10.55 -12.60
CA CYS A 134 -8.61 9.84 -12.81
C CYS A 134 -8.60 8.39 -12.25
N GLU A 135 -9.73 7.70 -12.28
CA GLU A 135 -9.90 6.38 -11.66
C GLU A 135 -8.86 5.37 -12.12
N GLU A 136 -8.58 5.31 -13.43
CA GLU A 136 -7.60 4.36 -13.97
C GLU A 136 -6.20 4.55 -13.37
N LEU A 137 -5.78 5.80 -13.14
CA LEU A 137 -4.49 6.10 -12.53
C LEU A 137 -4.44 5.68 -11.06
N VAL A 138 -5.51 5.95 -10.29
CA VAL A 138 -5.64 5.52 -8.90
C VAL A 138 -5.61 4.00 -8.78
N ARG A 139 -6.34 3.30 -9.65
CA ARG A 139 -6.37 1.83 -9.68
C ARG A 139 -5.01 1.26 -10.08
N LYS A 140 -4.33 1.84 -11.06
CA LYS A 140 -2.98 1.44 -11.46
C LYS A 140 -1.97 1.61 -10.32
N GLN A 141 -2.03 2.73 -9.60
CA GLN A 141 -1.18 3.01 -8.44
C GLN A 141 -1.40 1.98 -7.33
N ASN A 142 -2.64 1.60 -7.07
CA ASN A 142 -3.05 0.67 -6.03
C ASN A 142 -3.38 -0.75 -6.55
N LYS A 143 -2.75 -1.18 -7.67
CA LYS A 143 -3.10 -2.42 -8.39
C LYS A 143 -3.16 -3.67 -7.50
N PHE A 144 -2.27 -3.81 -6.51
CA PHE A 144 -2.22 -4.96 -5.61
C PHE A 144 -3.41 -4.98 -4.66
N PHE A 145 -3.81 -3.80 -4.16
CA PHE A 145 -4.96 -3.63 -3.28
C PHE A 145 -6.27 -3.95 -4.02
N PHE A 146 -6.49 -3.37 -5.18
CA PHE A 146 -7.67 -3.66 -6.01
C PHE A 146 -7.74 -5.13 -6.39
N PHE A 147 -6.65 -5.70 -6.90
CA PHE A 147 -6.59 -7.10 -7.28
C PHE A 147 -6.95 -8.05 -6.12
N LYS A 148 -6.40 -7.80 -4.93
CA LYS A 148 -6.66 -8.61 -3.73
C LYS A 148 -8.15 -8.64 -3.40
N HIS A 149 -8.82 -7.50 -3.40
CA HIS A 149 -10.23 -7.42 -3.03
C HIS A 149 -11.17 -7.93 -4.13
N GLU A 150 -10.89 -7.63 -5.39
CA GLU A 150 -11.69 -8.06 -6.53
C GLU A 150 -11.54 -9.56 -6.85
N LYS A 151 -10.31 -10.07 -6.78
CA LYS A 151 -10.01 -11.48 -7.09
C LYS A 151 -9.97 -12.39 -5.88
N LYS A 152 -10.07 -11.86 -4.66
CA LYS A 152 -10.03 -12.59 -3.37
C LYS A 152 -8.82 -13.52 -3.22
N ARG A 153 -7.70 -13.13 -3.81
CA ARG A 153 -6.41 -13.84 -3.74
C ARG A 153 -5.24 -12.87 -3.82
N PRO A 154 -4.03 -13.25 -3.35
CA PRO A 154 -2.85 -12.40 -3.47
C PRO A 154 -2.45 -12.21 -4.94
N TYR A 155 -1.85 -11.06 -5.23
CA TYR A 155 -1.19 -10.80 -6.50
C TYR A 155 0.19 -11.49 -6.49
N LEU A 156 0.40 -12.46 -7.35
CA LEU A 156 1.65 -13.21 -7.44
C LEU A 156 2.51 -12.70 -8.60
N THR A 157 3.79 -12.50 -8.30
CA THR A 157 4.81 -12.22 -9.32
C THR A 157 5.93 -13.25 -9.18
N ILE A 158 6.32 -13.88 -10.26
CA ILE A 158 7.43 -14.81 -10.31
C ILE A 158 8.65 -14.05 -10.84
N LYS A 159 9.75 -14.06 -10.07
CA LYS A 159 11.06 -13.53 -10.47
C LYS A 159 12.01 -14.69 -10.74
N ILE A 160 12.54 -14.76 -11.94
CA ILE A 160 13.54 -15.75 -12.35
C ILE A 160 14.79 -15.01 -12.79
N ALA A 161 15.97 -15.50 -12.39
CA ALA A 161 17.25 -15.13 -12.99
C ALA A 161 17.71 -16.31 -13.86
N ALA A 162 17.83 -16.08 -15.15
CA ALA A 162 18.23 -17.12 -16.10
C ALA A 162 19.08 -16.53 -17.24
N SER A 163 19.92 -17.34 -17.84
CA SER A 163 20.60 -17.04 -19.09
C SER A 163 19.61 -17.02 -20.26
N ALA A 164 20.06 -16.65 -21.45
CA ALA A 164 19.21 -16.59 -22.66
C ALA A 164 18.63 -17.98 -23.03
N ASP A 165 19.31 -19.04 -22.69
CA ASP A 165 18.89 -20.45 -22.88
C ASP A 165 18.19 -21.03 -21.62
N TRP A 166 17.68 -20.16 -20.72
CA TRP A 166 16.90 -20.51 -19.53
C TRP A 166 17.65 -21.33 -18.46
N LYS A 167 18.98 -21.23 -18.38
CA LYS A 167 19.77 -21.87 -17.33
C LYS A 167 19.85 -20.95 -16.10
N SER A 168 19.65 -21.50 -14.92
CA SER A 168 19.67 -20.80 -13.63
C SER A 168 20.95 -21.02 -12.80
N HIS A 169 21.82 -21.94 -13.24
CA HIS A 169 23.10 -22.31 -12.58
C HIS A 169 24.04 -22.97 -13.60
N ASN A 170 25.32 -23.11 -13.25
CA ASN A 170 26.30 -23.85 -14.04
C ASN A 170 26.03 -25.37 -14.03
N ILE A 171 26.73 -26.09 -14.93
CA ILE A 171 26.65 -27.55 -15.04
C ILE A 171 27.09 -28.24 -13.75
N ASP A 172 28.01 -27.63 -13.00
CA ASP A 172 28.53 -28.13 -11.72
C ASP A 172 27.59 -27.80 -10.54
N GLY A 173 26.42 -27.16 -10.79
CA GLY A 173 25.47 -26.80 -9.77
C GLY A 173 25.87 -25.55 -8.96
N GLU A 174 27.00 -24.92 -9.28
CA GLU A 174 27.42 -23.69 -8.61
C GLU A 174 26.52 -22.50 -8.96
N SER A 175 26.18 -21.72 -7.93
CA SER A 175 25.41 -20.48 -8.08
C SER A 175 26.33 -19.36 -8.53
N ILE A 176 26.14 -18.91 -9.77
CA ILE A 176 26.86 -17.74 -10.33
C ILE A 176 25.92 -16.56 -10.54
N TRP A 177 26.51 -15.37 -10.64
CA TRP A 177 25.76 -14.18 -11.01
C TRP A 177 25.46 -14.16 -12.50
N ILE A 178 24.23 -14.56 -12.87
CA ILE A 178 23.76 -14.61 -14.27
C ILE A 178 23.40 -13.21 -14.79
N THR A 179 22.91 -12.34 -13.89
CA THR A 179 22.39 -11.01 -14.25
C THR A 179 23.34 -9.89 -13.80
N SER A 180 23.28 -8.74 -14.49
CA SER A 180 24.11 -7.58 -14.19
C SER A 180 23.85 -7.01 -12.77
N LYS A 181 24.75 -6.13 -12.32
CA LYS A 181 24.62 -5.42 -11.03
C LYS A 181 23.35 -4.56 -11.01
N GLU A 182 23.05 -3.89 -12.12
CA GLU A 182 21.87 -3.02 -12.30
C GLU A 182 20.58 -3.83 -12.19
N SER A 183 20.49 -4.98 -12.88
CA SER A 183 19.35 -5.89 -12.75
C SER A 183 19.15 -6.38 -11.32
N ARG A 184 20.25 -6.64 -10.59
CA ARG A 184 20.15 -7.05 -9.18
C ARG A 184 19.71 -5.91 -8.28
N GLN A 185 20.06 -4.64 -8.60
CA GLN A 185 19.56 -3.47 -7.90
C GLN A 185 18.06 -3.28 -8.16
N ASP A 186 17.60 -3.40 -9.39
CA ASP A 186 16.18 -3.32 -9.74
C ASP A 186 15.35 -4.36 -8.99
N VAL A 187 15.85 -5.59 -8.83
CA VAL A 187 15.20 -6.62 -8.00
C VAL A 187 14.99 -6.17 -6.55
N GLN A 188 15.86 -5.32 -5.98
CA GLN A 188 15.63 -4.79 -4.62
C GLN A 188 14.44 -3.82 -4.60
N ILE A 189 14.28 -3.00 -5.64
CA ILE A 189 13.12 -2.12 -5.80
C ILE A 189 11.85 -2.95 -5.97
N VAL A 190 11.89 -4.01 -6.79
CA VAL A 190 10.77 -4.95 -6.94
C VAL A 190 10.40 -5.54 -5.57
N ARG A 191 11.38 -6.06 -4.81
CA ARG A 191 11.14 -6.61 -3.46
C ARG A 191 10.50 -5.59 -2.51
N ALA A 192 10.92 -4.33 -2.58
CA ALA A 192 10.38 -3.25 -1.75
C ALA A 192 8.89 -3.00 -2.00
N GLN A 193 8.35 -3.34 -3.18
CA GLN A 193 6.94 -3.14 -3.53
C GLN A 193 6.01 -4.22 -2.97
N TYR A 194 6.50 -5.40 -2.61
CA TYR A 194 5.68 -6.54 -2.20
C TYR A 194 5.57 -6.65 -0.68
N ASP A 195 4.45 -7.20 -0.21
CA ASP A 195 4.20 -7.46 1.21
C ASP A 195 4.94 -8.70 1.71
N ALA A 196 5.27 -9.62 0.80
CA ALA A 196 5.96 -10.86 1.14
C ALA A 196 6.87 -11.35 -0.01
N ILE A 197 7.95 -12.03 0.37
CA ILE A 197 8.83 -12.78 -0.52
C ILE A 197 8.72 -14.25 -0.16
N LEU A 198 8.39 -15.07 -1.16
CA LEU A 198 8.27 -16.52 -1.01
C LEU A 198 9.43 -17.23 -1.68
N THR A 199 10.02 -18.23 -1.02
CA THR A 199 11.07 -19.09 -1.59
C THR A 199 10.88 -20.55 -1.19
N GLY A 200 11.52 -21.45 -1.91
CA GLY A 200 11.55 -22.89 -1.60
C GLY A 200 12.62 -23.25 -0.58
N GLY A 201 12.40 -24.37 0.14
CA GLY A 201 13.32 -24.89 1.16
C GLY A 201 14.71 -25.22 0.62
N ASN A 202 14.82 -25.72 -0.61
CA ASN A 202 16.13 -26.02 -1.22
C ASN A 202 16.95 -24.75 -1.46
N THR A 203 16.32 -23.65 -1.91
CA THR A 203 16.98 -22.35 -2.06
C THR A 203 17.53 -21.85 -0.73
N VAL A 204 16.74 -22.00 0.36
CA VAL A 204 17.21 -21.61 1.69
C VAL A 204 18.39 -22.45 2.13
N LYS A 205 18.35 -23.76 1.89
CA LYS A 205 19.42 -24.68 2.27
C LYS A 205 20.73 -24.40 1.52
N ASN A 206 20.64 -24.12 0.23
CA ASN A 206 21.82 -23.97 -0.63
C ASN A 206 22.38 -22.54 -0.59
N ASP A 207 21.52 -21.52 -0.65
CA ASP A 207 21.93 -20.13 -0.87
C ASP A 207 21.84 -19.27 0.41
N ASN A 208 21.17 -19.75 1.45
CA ASN A 208 20.89 -18.99 2.69
C ASN A 208 20.51 -17.52 2.42
N PRO A 209 19.51 -17.24 1.58
CA PRO A 209 19.23 -15.89 1.08
C PRO A 209 18.65 -14.99 2.16
N ARG A 210 19.08 -13.73 2.23
CA ARG A 210 18.57 -12.76 3.24
C ARG A 210 17.08 -12.46 3.10
N MET A 211 16.48 -12.62 1.91
CA MET A 211 15.05 -12.41 1.60
C MET A 211 14.48 -11.06 2.09
N ASN A 212 15.27 -10.01 2.04
CA ASN A 212 14.86 -8.64 2.33
C ASN A 212 15.08 -7.73 1.11
N ALA A 213 14.45 -6.57 1.12
CA ALA A 213 14.77 -5.50 0.19
C ALA A 213 15.93 -4.67 0.76
N ARG A 214 17.01 -4.51 -0.01
CA ARG A 214 18.20 -3.72 0.33
C ARG A 214 18.22 -2.48 -0.53
N VAL A 215 17.64 -1.42 -0.01
CA VAL A 215 17.49 -0.11 -0.63
C VAL A 215 17.92 0.96 0.38
N ASP A 216 18.16 2.16 -0.08
CA ASP A 216 18.64 3.32 0.70
C ASP A 216 17.51 4.24 1.18
N PHE A 217 16.26 3.80 1.08
CA PHE A 217 15.08 4.53 1.54
C PHE A 217 14.27 3.72 2.56
N GLU A 218 13.45 4.42 3.35
CA GLU A 218 12.57 3.81 4.36
C GLU A 218 11.49 2.94 3.70
N LEU A 219 11.27 1.75 4.25
CA LEU A 219 10.21 0.84 3.80
C LEU A 219 9.76 -0.09 4.91
N ASN A 220 8.53 -0.58 4.79
CA ASN A 220 8.08 -1.77 5.51
C ASN A 220 8.66 -3.00 4.80
N GLN A 221 9.57 -3.72 5.46
CA GLN A 221 10.20 -4.91 4.88
C GLN A 221 9.17 -5.98 4.55
N PRO A 222 9.32 -6.67 3.41
CA PRO A 222 8.45 -7.79 3.06
C PRO A 222 8.58 -8.94 4.06
N LYS A 223 7.45 -9.57 4.37
CA LYS A 223 7.43 -10.81 5.16
C LYS A 223 8.13 -11.92 4.38
N LYS A 224 8.88 -12.77 5.09
CA LYS A 224 9.55 -13.90 4.50
C LYS A 224 8.64 -15.12 4.61
N ILE A 225 8.37 -15.80 3.48
CA ILE A 225 7.56 -17.01 3.42
C ILE A 225 8.44 -18.13 2.84
N LEU A 226 8.46 -19.25 3.55
CA LEU A 226 9.20 -20.44 3.14
C LEU A 226 8.24 -21.56 2.82
N LEU A 227 8.39 -22.16 1.64
CA LEU A 227 7.71 -23.38 1.21
C LEU A 227 8.67 -24.57 1.33
N SER A 228 8.38 -25.52 2.22
CA SER A 228 9.19 -26.72 2.42
C SER A 228 8.34 -27.91 2.81
N ASN A 229 8.69 -29.08 2.28
CA ASN A 229 8.12 -30.37 2.68
C ASN A 229 8.92 -31.04 3.83
N LYS A 230 9.98 -30.36 4.34
CA LYS A 230 10.87 -30.90 5.37
C LYS A 230 10.84 -30.01 6.61
N ASP A 231 10.66 -30.63 7.78
CA ASP A 231 10.62 -29.93 9.07
C ASP A 231 12.01 -29.47 9.55
N ASN A 232 13.10 -30.07 9.09
CA ASN A 232 14.47 -29.81 9.52
C ASN A 232 15.21 -28.85 8.59
N LEU A 233 14.75 -27.60 8.52
CA LEU A 233 15.56 -26.52 7.96
C LEU A 233 16.35 -25.87 9.11
N ASN A 234 17.69 -25.95 9.03
CA ASN A 234 18.56 -25.26 9.97
C ASN A 234 18.46 -23.75 9.69
N THR A 235 17.57 -23.08 10.43
CA THR A 235 17.16 -21.69 10.15
C THR A 235 17.88 -20.69 11.04
N VAL A 236 19.16 -20.95 11.38
CA VAL A 236 19.96 -20.07 12.25
C VAL A 236 19.97 -18.61 11.77
N SER A 237 19.84 -18.38 10.46
CA SER A 237 19.72 -17.03 9.87
C SER A 237 18.29 -16.47 9.85
N TYR A 238 17.29 -17.25 10.23
CA TYR A 238 15.88 -16.89 10.25
C TYR A 238 15.33 -17.06 11.66
N THR A 239 15.79 -16.25 12.59
CA THR A 239 15.26 -16.21 13.96
C THR A 239 13.79 -15.82 13.93
N HIS A 240 12.94 -16.79 14.28
CA HIS A 240 11.48 -16.74 14.43
C HIS A 240 10.63 -17.16 13.23
N LEU A 241 10.54 -18.48 13.04
CA LEU A 241 9.51 -19.17 12.27
C LEU A 241 8.30 -19.44 13.16
N ARG A 242 7.13 -18.90 12.84
CA ARG A 242 5.86 -19.47 13.33
C ARG A 242 5.29 -20.35 12.22
N ALA A 243 5.09 -21.64 12.53
CA ALA A 243 4.39 -22.57 11.66
C ALA A 243 2.90 -22.27 11.69
N HIS A 244 2.27 -22.10 10.52
CA HIS A 244 0.84 -22.32 10.33
C HIS A 244 0.70 -23.63 9.58
N GLU A 245 0.17 -24.63 10.25
CA GLU A 245 -0.15 -25.92 9.62
C GLU A 245 -1.41 -25.73 8.76
N THR A 246 -1.31 -26.02 7.48
CA THR A 246 -2.45 -26.24 6.62
C THR A 246 -2.69 -27.74 6.50
N ARG A 247 -3.96 -28.16 6.46
CA ARG A 247 -4.45 -29.56 6.51
C ARG A 247 -3.97 -30.48 5.39
N GLU A 248 -3.19 -30.01 4.47
CA GLU A 248 -2.60 -30.79 3.38
C GLU A 248 -1.10 -30.69 3.53
N ASP A 249 -0.38 -31.79 3.57
CA ASP A 249 1.05 -32.06 3.73
C ASP A 249 2.11 -31.01 3.26
N ARG A 250 1.75 -29.73 3.28
CA ARG A 250 2.59 -28.59 2.90
C ARG A 250 2.72 -27.63 4.06
N VAL A 251 3.87 -27.61 4.68
CA VAL A 251 4.20 -26.64 5.73
C VAL A 251 4.52 -25.28 5.11
N CYS A 252 3.62 -24.32 5.27
CA CYS A 252 3.89 -22.91 4.99
C CYS A 252 4.29 -22.22 6.30
N ARG A 253 5.55 -21.79 6.44
CA ARG A 253 6.06 -21.11 7.63
C ARG A 253 6.19 -19.61 7.36
N LEU A 254 5.49 -18.78 8.12
CA LEU A 254 5.65 -17.34 8.16
C LEU A 254 6.81 -16.97 9.08
N LEU A 255 7.79 -16.27 8.55
CA LEU A 255 8.89 -15.70 9.32
C LEU A 255 8.38 -14.36 9.91
N GLY A 256 8.05 -14.35 11.19
CA GLY A 256 7.56 -13.15 11.89
C GLY A 256 8.66 -12.49 12.73
N GLU A 257 8.54 -11.18 12.91
CA GLU A 257 9.36 -10.44 13.86
C GLU A 257 8.97 -10.76 15.31
N LYS A 258 9.95 -10.78 16.21
CA LYS A 258 9.69 -10.75 17.66
C LYS A 258 9.02 -9.42 18.02
N LYS A 259 7.99 -9.49 18.87
CA LYS A 259 7.57 -8.36 19.69
C LYS A 259 8.62 -8.08 20.74
#